data_2fe954ebc2fff007e2b73e2344dd5171
#
_entry.id   2fe954ebc2fff007e2b73e2344dd5171
#
_cell.length_a   1.000
_cell.length_b   1.000
_cell.length_c   1.000
_cell.angle_alpha   90.00
_cell.angle_beta   90.00
_cell.angle_gamma   90.00
#
_symmetry.space_group_name_H-M   'P 1'
#
loop_
_entity.id
_entity.type
_entity.pdbx_description
1 polymer ?
#
loop_
_entity_poly.entity_id
_entity_poly.type
_entity_poly.pdbx_seq_one_letter_code
_entity_poly.pdbx_strand_id
1 'polypeptide(L)'
;MRHPFLLFTTLVGVWALSACDRSGEAQVNRALQDVNAVDETNLNDVMLTVGDPDEAVRYFARASQNDPGRIDLMRGLAKSLVRARENSRAVEAWSEVTAHEESTADDEVSLADALIRTNQWERAEEVLDGIPPTHETYERYRLEAMVADSNEEWDSADSFYETAAGLTTRPAGVYNNWGFSRLTRGDYEGAEELFLDAIKNDRDLFTAKNNLVMARGAQRNYDLPVIPMSQVERAQLLHTLALTAIKQNDVTIGRGLLREAIDTHPQHFEAAARSLRALEDNVTN
;
A
#
# COMPACT_ATOMS: atom_id res chain seq x y z
N MET A 1 8.52 61.04 84.47
CA MET A 1 9.96 60.74 84.26
C MET A 1 10.11 59.36 83.63
N ARG A 2 10.79 59.34 82.49
CA ARG A 2 11.46 58.16 81.87
C ARG A 2 10.60 57.07 81.22
N HIS A 3 10.57 57.14 79.90
CA HIS A 3 10.41 56.02 78.96
C HIS A 3 11.49 54.92 79.12
N PRO A 4 11.25 53.68 78.60
CA PRO A 4 11.71 53.33 77.24
C PRO A 4 10.70 52.45 76.54
N PHE A 5 10.43 52.61 75.34
CA PHE A 5 10.97 52.38 74.00
C PHE A 5 11.45 50.92 73.71
N LEU A 6 10.77 50.31 72.74
CA LEU A 6 11.27 49.48 71.69
C LEU A 6 11.63 48.00 72.02
N LEU A 7 11.11 47.07 71.28
CA LEU A 7 11.53 46.61 69.91
C LEU A 7 10.56 45.55 69.44
N PHE A 8 9.84 45.88 68.42
CA PHE A 8 9.15 44.85 67.60
C PHE A 8 9.63 45.08 66.19
N THR A 9 10.61 44.33 65.72
CA THR A 9 11.03 44.33 64.33
C THR A 9 11.32 42.90 63.87
N THR A 10 10.61 42.60 62.81
CA THR A 10 11.02 41.73 61.71
C THR A 10 11.18 40.25 61.97
N LEU A 11 10.12 39.54 61.62
CA LEU A 11 10.22 38.18 61.13
C LEU A 11 9.09 37.92 60.09
N VAL A 12 9.14 38.66 58.97
CA VAL A 12 8.32 38.36 57.78
C VAL A 12 9.24 38.52 56.58
N GLY A 13 9.83 37.44 56.10
CA GLY A 13 10.69 37.58 54.94
C GLY A 13 11.42 36.34 54.46
N VAL A 14 10.88 35.13 54.58
CA VAL A 14 11.57 33.91 54.02
C VAL A 14 10.60 32.91 53.37
N TRP A 15 9.37 33.24 53.07
CA TRP A 15 8.44 32.28 52.44
C TRP A 15 8.11 32.55 50.98
N ALA A 16 8.78 33.49 50.27
CA ALA A 16 8.46 33.85 48.90
C ALA A 16 9.43 33.27 47.83
N LEU A 17 10.45 32.50 48.21
CA LEU A 17 11.45 31.99 47.25
C LEU A 17 11.26 30.51 46.83
N SER A 18 10.32 29.78 47.43
CA SER A 18 10.10 28.35 47.10
C SER A 18 9.01 28.14 46.05
N ALA A 19 8.31 29.16 45.58
CA ALA A 19 7.26 29.03 44.60
C ALA A 19 7.74 29.18 43.14
N CYS A 20 8.89 29.82 42.90
CA CYS A 20 9.43 29.97 41.55
C CYS A 20 10.17 28.75 40.99
N ASP A 21 10.67 27.86 41.86
CA ASP A 21 11.46 26.75 41.41
C ASP A 21 10.60 25.58 40.85
N ARG A 22 9.40 25.36 41.42
CA ARG A 22 8.49 24.34 40.95
C ARG A 22 7.80 24.63 39.60
N SER A 23 7.65 25.93 39.26
CA SER A 23 7.08 26.30 37.97
C SER A 23 8.09 26.19 36.83
N GLY A 24 9.37 26.41 37.11
CA GLY A 24 10.46 26.26 36.16
C GLY A 24 10.72 24.78 35.79
N GLU A 25 10.78 23.91 36.78
CA GLU A 25 10.93 22.47 36.53
C GLU A 25 9.75 21.86 35.74
N ALA A 26 8.53 22.27 36.05
CA ALA A 26 7.34 21.84 35.32
C ALA A 26 7.30 22.35 33.88
N GLN A 27 7.82 23.55 33.60
CA GLN A 27 7.96 24.08 32.25
C GLN A 27 9.09 23.42 31.47
N VAL A 28 10.23 23.18 32.09
CA VAL A 28 11.35 22.44 31.50
C VAL A 28 10.95 20.99 31.18
N ASN A 29 10.27 20.31 32.10
CA ASN A 29 9.80 18.95 31.88
C ASN A 29 8.76 18.89 30.75
N ARG A 30 7.84 19.86 30.62
CA ARG A 30 6.92 19.95 29.46
C ARG A 30 7.68 20.20 28.17
N ALA A 31 8.61 21.15 28.15
CA ALA A 31 9.42 21.43 26.97
C ALA A 31 10.27 20.22 26.54
N LEU A 32 10.82 19.45 27.48
CA LEU A 32 11.53 18.20 27.19
C LEU A 32 10.60 17.12 26.69
N GLN A 33 9.38 17.02 27.21
CA GLN A 33 8.35 16.09 26.69
C GLN A 33 7.92 16.47 25.29
N ASP A 34 7.72 17.76 25.02
CA ASP A 34 7.35 18.27 23.68
C ASP A 34 8.47 18.02 22.66
N VAL A 35 9.75 18.20 23.03
CA VAL A 35 10.91 17.92 22.17
C VAL A 35 11.02 16.41 21.91
N ASN A 36 10.89 15.57 22.95
CA ASN A 36 10.91 14.12 22.78
C ASN A 36 9.76 13.61 21.91
N ALA A 37 8.55 14.20 22.05
CA ALA A 37 7.41 13.83 21.22
C ALA A 37 7.62 14.20 19.74
N VAL A 38 8.24 15.36 19.44
CA VAL A 38 8.56 15.77 18.07
C VAL A 38 9.64 14.87 17.46
N ASP A 39 10.68 14.52 18.21
CA ASP A 39 11.74 13.61 17.74
C ASP A 39 11.19 12.20 17.50
N GLU A 40 10.31 11.72 18.37
CA GLU A 40 9.65 10.41 18.22
C GLU A 40 8.71 10.37 17.00
N THR A 41 7.93 11.44 16.78
CA THR A 41 7.05 11.57 15.61
C THR A 41 7.85 11.59 14.32
N ASN A 42 8.95 12.34 14.27
CA ASN A 42 9.85 12.36 13.12
C ASN A 42 10.47 10.98 12.85
N LEU A 43 10.85 10.23 13.88
CA LEU A 43 11.38 8.88 13.73
C LEU A 43 10.31 7.90 13.25
N ASN A 44 9.08 8.01 13.75
CA ASN A 44 7.94 7.21 13.28
C ASN A 44 7.71 7.41 11.77
N ASP A 45 7.70 8.67 11.30
CA ASP A 45 7.51 8.99 9.89
C ASP A 45 8.66 8.46 9.01
N VAL A 46 9.90 8.58 9.48
CA VAL A 46 11.07 8.02 8.78
C VAL A 46 10.97 6.50 8.67
N MET A 47 10.62 5.81 9.77
CA MET A 47 10.43 4.36 9.77
C MET A 47 9.31 3.91 8.84
N LEU A 48 8.20 4.68 8.76
CA LEU A 48 7.07 4.35 7.88
C LEU A 48 7.34 4.66 6.40
N THR A 49 8.23 5.61 6.07
CA THR A 49 8.41 6.07 4.69
C THR A 49 9.65 5.50 4.01
N VAL A 50 10.80 5.58 4.66
CA VAL A 50 12.11 5.21 4.07
C VAL A 50 12.84 4.10 4.82
N GLY A 51 12.42 3.76 6.04
CA GLY A 51 13.00 2.69 6.84
C GLY A 51 12.84 1.31 6.17
N ASP A 52 13.79 0.41 6.43
CA ASP A 52 13.64 -1.01 6.07
C ASP A 52 12.37 -1.59 6.71
N PRO A 53 11.52 -2.31 5.96
CA PRO A 53 10.24 -2.80 6.48
C PRO A 53 10.38 -3.68 7.72
N ASP A 54 11.37 -4.58 7.77
CA ASP A 54 11.57 -5.48 8.92
C ASP A 54 12.11 -4.72 10.13
N GLU A 55 12.93 -3.68 9.92
CA GLU A 55 13.36 -2.78 10.99
C GLU A 55 12.20 -1.98 11.55
N ALA A 56 11.32 -1.46 10.67
CA ALA A 56 10.12 -0.74 11.07
C ALA A 56 9.17 -1.65 11.90
N VAL A 57 8.98 -2.90 11.50
CA VAL A 57 8.21 -3.88 12.29
C VAL A 57 8.81 -4.05 13.69
N ARG A 58 10.13 -4.26 13.79
CA ARG A 58 10.80 -4.42 15.10
C ARG A 58 10.71 -3.16 15.96
N TYR A 59 10.81 -1.99 15.35
CA TYR A 59 10.70 -0.70 16.04
C TYR A 59 9.30 -0.52 16.62
N PHE A 60 8.26 -0.57 15.77
CA PHE A 60 6.88 -0.35 16.21
C PHE A 60 6.36 -1.45 17.14
N ALA A 61 6.79 -2.70 16.97
CA ALA A 61 6.43 -3.78 17.90
C ALA A 61 6.96 -3.51 19.31
N ARG A 62 8.18 -2.98 19.45
CA ARG A 62 8.72 -2.60 20.77
C ARG A 62 8.05 -1.35 21.32
N ALA A 63 7.81 -0.35 20.47
CA ALA A 63 7.20 0.90 20.87
C ALA A 63 5.75 0.69 21.37
N SER A 64 4.93 -0.07 20.66
CA SER A 64 3.56 -0.39 21.07
C SER A 64 3.48 -1.30 22.30
N GLN A 65 4.48 -2.18 22.55
CA GLN A 65 4.56 -2.94 23.80
C GLN A 65 4.90 -2.07 25.00
N ASN A 66 5.72 -1.03 24.81
CA ASN A 66 6.10 -0.11 25.90
C ASN A 66 4.97 0.88 26.22
N ASP A 67 4.17 1.24 25.25
CA ASP A 67 3.02 2.14 25.38
C ASP A 67 1.80 1.62 24.60
N PRO A 68 1.09 0.62 25.15
CA PRO A 68 -0.02 -0.06 24.47
C PRO A 68 -1.28 0.82 24.28
N GLY A 69 -1.36 1.98 24.93
CA GLY A 69 -2.45 2.95 24.75
C GLY A 69 -2.26 3.88 23.54
N ARG A 70 -1.12 3.85 22.87
CA ARG A 70 -0.83 4.74 21.74
C ARG A 70 -1.21 4.10 20.41
N ILE A 71 -2.39 4.45 19.94
CA ILE A 71 -2.95 3.93 18.67
C ILE A 71 -2.06 4.27 17.45
N ASP A 72 -1.33 5.39 17.47
CA ASP A 72 -0.41 5.77 16.41
C ASP A 72 0.74 4.75 16.24
N LEU A 73 1.25 4.21 17.35
CA LEU A 73 2.27 3.15 17.33
C LEU A 73 1.68 1.82 16.86
N MET A 74 0.44 1.49 17.25
CA MET A 74 -0.28 0.31 16.77
C MET A 74 -0.51 0.40 15.24
N ARG A 75 -0.98 1.56 14.75
CA ARG A 75 -1.09 1.85 13.29
C ARG A 75 0.27 1.74 12.60
N GLY A 76 1.33 2.22 13.22
CA GLY A 76 2.70 2.11 12.74
C GLY A 76 3.14 0.65 12.55
N LEU A 77 2.86 -0.21 13.54
CA LEU A 77 3.12 -1.65 13.46
C LEU A 77 2.34 -2.29 12.32
N ALA A 78 1.03 -2.06 12.24
CA ALA A 78 0.17 -2.66 11.24
C ALA A 78 0.60 -2.25 9.80
N LYS A 79 0.89 -0.96 9.56
CA LYS A 79 1.42 -0.47 8.29
C LYS A 79 2.78 -1.09 7.93
N SER A 80 3.66 -1.24 8.91
CA SER A 80 4.98 -1.84 8.70
C SER A 80 4.88 -3.32 8.33
N LEU A 81 3.96 -4.07 8.94
CA LEU A 81 3.68 -5.47 8.61
C LEU A 81 3.17 -5.63 7.17
N VAL A 82 2.29 -4.73 6.71
CA VAL A 82 1.86 -4.71 5.29
C VAL A 82 3.04 -4.47 4.36
N ARG A 83 3.93 -3.51 4.68
CA ARG A 83 5.14 -3.22 3.89
C ARG A 83 6.12 -4.40 3.87
N ALA A 84 6.26 -5.12 5.00
CA ALA A 84 7.08 -6.33 5.14
C ALA A 84 6.43 -7.56 4.49
N ARG A 85 5.19 -7.43 3.94
CA ARG A 85 4.39 -8.54 3.37
C ARG A 85 4.03 -9.63 4.38
N GLU A 86 4.05 -9.30 5.66
CA GLU A 86 3.61 -10.17 6.74
C GLU A 86 2.08 -10.06 6.92
N ASN A 87 1.33 -10.37 5.86
CA ASN A 87 -0.09 -10.02 5.74
C ASN A 87 -0.97 -10.63 6.85
N SER A 88 -0.71 -11.86 7.29
CA SER A 88 -1.50 -12.48 8.38
C SER A 88 -1.33 -11.72 9.70
N ARG A 89 -0.10 -11.32 10.04
CA ARG A 89 0.15 -10.48 11.23
C ARG A 89 -0.41 -9.08 11.08
N ALA A 90 -0.44 -8.55 9.84
CA ALA A 90 -1.06 -7.25 9.56
C ALA A 90 -2.57 -7.29 9.85
N VAL A 91 -3.27 -8.38 9.51
CA VAL A 91 -4.69 -8.57 9.87
C VAL A 91 -4.89 -8.53 11.39
N GLU A 92 -4.05 -9.24 12.15
CA GLU A 92 -4.12 -9.23 13.62
C GLU A 92 -3.90 -7.82 14.18
N ALA A 93 -2.83 -7.14 13.72
CA ALA A 93 -2.51 -5.79 14.18
C ALA A 93 -3.60 -4.76 13.80
N TRP A 94 -4.14 -4.80 12.59
CA TRP A 94 -5.26 -3.94 12.19
C TRP A 94 -6.55 -4.26 12.97
N SER A 95 -6.80 -5.53 13.30
CA SER A 95 -7.95 -5.91 14.15
C SER A 95 -7.82 -5.34 15.57
N GLU A 96 -6.61 -5.28 16.13
CA GLU A 96 -6.35 -4.60 17.40
C GLU A 96 -6.56 -3.08 17.30
N VAL A 97 -6.11 -2.46 16.20
CA VAL A 97 -6.33 -1.02 15.95
C VAL A 97 -7.81 -0.70 15.84
N THR A 98 -8.59 -1.49 15.09
CA THR A 98 -10.04 -1.25 14.93
C THR A 98 -10.85 -1.51 16.19
N ALA A 99 -10.33 -2.27 17.15
CA ALA A 99 -10.92 -2.46 18.47
C ALA A 99 -10.62 -1.32 19.46
N HIS A 100 -9.72 -0.40 19.13
CA HIS A 100 -9.35 0.71 20.00
C HIS A 100 -10.42 1.81 19.98
N GLU A 101 -10.61 2.51 21.11
CA GLU A 101 -11.63 3.57 21.23
C GLU A 101 -11.41 4.80 20.32
N GLU A 102 -10.16 5.04 19.90
CA GLU A 102 -9.77 6.10 18.96
C GLU A 102 -9.66 5.59 17.50
N SER A 103 -10.24 4.43 17.21
CA SER A 103 -10.29 3.89 15.85
C SER A 103 -11.12 4.78 14.92
N THR A 104 -10.77 4.76 13.65
CA THR A 104 -11.43 5.56 12.60
C THR A 104 -11.83 4.68 11.41
N ALA A 105 -12.69 5.18 10.54
CA ALA A 105 -13.06 4.49 9.31
C ALA A 105 -11.86 4.21 8.37
N ASP A 106 -10.79 5.01 8.42
CA ASP A 106 -9.54 4.73 7.69
C ASP A 106 -8.83 3.48 8.20
N ASP A 107 -8.95 3.18 9.49
CA ASP A 107 -8.39 1.95 10.08
C ASP A 107 -9.19 0.72 9.63
N GLU A 108 -10.53 0.85 9.53
CA GLU A 108 -11.41 -0.20 8.99
C GLU A 108 -11.08 -0.47 7.51
N VAL A 109 -10.89 0.58 6.69
CA VAL A 109 -10.41 0.44 5.30
C VAL A 109 -9.06 -0.29 5.24
N SER A 110 -8.15 0.03 6.16
CA SER A 110 -6.84 -0.64 6.22
C SER A 110 -6.92 -2.10 6.65
N LEU A 111 -7.87 -2.43 7.56
CA LEU A 111 -8.17 -3.82 7.93
C LEU A 111 -8.73 -4.59 6.73
N ALA A 112 -9.66 -4.00 5.99
CA ALA A 112 -10.22 -4.62 4.79
C ALA A 112 -9.14 -4.90 3.73
N ASP A 113 -8.19 -3.97 3.48
CA ASP A 113 -7.04 -4.21 2.59
C ASP A 113 -6.18 -5.40 3.06
N ALA A 114 -5.90 -5.50 4.36
CA ALA A 114 -5.13 -6.61 4.92
C ALA A 114 -5.88 -7.96 4.81
N LEU A 115 -7.20 -7.97 4.99
CA LEU A 115 -8.05 -9.14 4.81
C LEU A 115 -8.06 -9.61 3.35
N ILE A 116 -8.20 -8.71 2.38
CA ILE A 116 -8.14 -9.01 0.94
C ILE A 116 -6.78 -9.62 0.58
N ARG A 117 -5.66 -9.07 1.10
CA ARG A 117 -4.30 -9.60 0.89
C ARG A 117 -4.10 -11.02 1.42
N THR A 118 -4.94 -11.46 2.35
CA THR A 118 -4.95 -12.81 2.93
C THR A 118 -6.10 -13.67 2.39
N ASN A 119 -6.78 -13.21 1.33
CA ASN A 119 -7.88 -13.91 0.66
C ASN A 119 -9.08 -14.18 1.57
N GLN A 120 -9.34 -13.28 2.53
CA GLN A 120 -10.46 -13.34 3.47
C GLN A 120 -11.58 -12.39 3.00
N TRP A 121 -12.16 -12.70 1.82
CA TRP A 121 -13.07 -11.81 1.10
C TRP A 121 -14.36 -11.50 1.88
N GLU A 122 -15.01 -12.52 2.47
CA GLU A 122 -16.25 -12.35 3.22
C GLU A 122 -16.06 -11.43 4.44
N ARG A 123 -14.90 -11.56 5.12
CA ARG A 123 -14.61 -10.69 6.27
C ARG A 123 -14.28 -9.26 5.83
N ALA A 124 -13.65 -9.11 4.66
CA ALA A 124 -13.37 -7.79 4.11
C ALA A 124 -14.66 -7.07 3.73
N GLU A 125 -15.63 -7.78 3.15
CA GLU A 125 -16.97 -7.28 2.85
C GLU A 125 -17.70 -6.82 4.11
N GLU A 126 -17.76 -7.66 5.15
CA GLU A 126 -18.36 -7.31 6.44
C GLU A 126 -17.78 -6.03 7.05
N VAL A 127 -16.45 -5.85 6.97
CA VAL A 127 -15.77 -4.63 7.46
C VAL A 127 -16.13 -3.42 6.61
N LEU A 128 -16.11 -3.54 5.28
CA LEU A 128 -16.45 -2.43 4.37
C LEU A 128 -17.91 -2.00 4.50
N ASP A 129 -18.83 -2.94 4.66
CA ASP A 129 -20.25 -2.67 4.87
C ASP A 129 -20.53 -1.93 6.18
N GLY A 130 -19.67 -2.11 7.19
CA GLY A 130 -19.72 -1.39 8.47
C GLY A 130 -19.31 0.07 8.39
N ILE A 131 -18.57 0.47 7.34
CA ILE A 131 -18.04 1.83 7.19
C ILE A 131 -19.17 2.81 6.85
N PRO A 132 -19.30 3.95 7.56
CA PRO A 132 -20.33 4.94 7.28
C PRO A 132 -20.31 5.40 5.80
N PRO A 133 -21.49 5.55 5.14
CA PRO A 133 -21.56 5.99 3.75
C PRO A 133 -20.90 7.35 3.46
N THR A 134 -20.77 8.18 4.49
CA THR A 134 -20.12 9.50 4.39
C THR A 134 -18.60 9.44 4.30
N HIS A 135 -18.01 8.27 4.51
CA HIS A 135 -16.57 8.06 4.37
C HIS A 135 -16.21 7.70 2.91
N GLU A 136 -16.25 8.70 2.04
CA GLU A 136 -16.02 8.56 0.60
C GLU A 136 -14.53 8.74 0.27
N THR A 137 -13.76 7.63 0.25
CA THR A 137 -12.35 7.62 -0.13
C THR A 137 -12.09 6.70 -1.31
N TYR A 138 -11.06 7.00 -2.11
CA TYR A 138 -10.72 6.15 -3.26
C TYR A 138 -10.25 4.77 -2.81
N GLU A 139 -9.55 4.69 -1.67
CA GLU A 139 -9.10 3.44 -1.07
C GLU A 139 -10.28 2.53 -0.77
N ARG A 140 -11.32 3.05 -0.09
CA ARG A 140 -12.52 2.31 0.24
C ARG A 140 -13.18 1.77 -1.02
N TYR A 141 -13.54 2.65 -1.97
CA TYR A 141 -14.24 2.23 -3.19
C TYR A 141 -13.42 1.26 -4.05
N ARG A 142 -12.08 1.39 -4.07
CA ARG A 142 -11.20 0.42 -4.71
C ARG A 142 -11.30 -0.97 -4.08
N LEU A 143 -11.41 -1.05 -2.76
CA LEU A 143 -11.55 -2.33 -2.05
C LEU A 143 -12.95 -2.91 -2.21
N GLU A 144 -14.02 -2.08 -2.16
CA GLU A 144 -15.39 -2.50 -2.47
C GLU A 144 -15.47 -3.06 -3.91
N ALA A 145 -14.82 -2.43 -4.87
CA ALA A 145 -14.73 -2.96 -6.22
C ALA A 145 -14.05 -4.33 -6.30
N MET A 146 -12.95 -4.52 -5.55
CA MET A 146 -12.24 -5.81 -5.51
C MET A 146 -13.07 -6.90 -4.83
N VAL A 147 -13.85 -6.57 -3.81
CA VAL A 147 -14.78 -7.51 -3.15
C VAL A 147 -15.91 -7.87 -4.11
N ALA A 148 -16.54 -6.89 -4.77
CA ALA A 148 -17.56 -7.13 -5.78
C ALA A 148 -17.05 -8.01 -6.93
N ASP A 149 -15.78 -7.81 -7.39
CA ASP A 149 -15.12 -8.69 -8.36
C ASP A 149 -15.01 -10.14 -7.84
N SER A 150 -14.66 -10.32 -6.56
CA SER A 150 -14.54 -11.67 -5.98
C SER A 150 -15.87 -12.40 -5.88
N ASN A 151 -16.97 -11.64 -5.79
CA ASN A 151 -18.35 -12.13 -5.75
C ASN A 151 -18.98 -12.24 -7.16
N GLU A 152 -18.23 -11.91 -8.23
CA GLU A 152 -18.71 -11.87 -9.62
C GLU A 152 -19.84 -10.83 -9.84
N GLU A 153 -19.90 -9.81 -8.99
CA GLU A 153 -20.84 -8.68 -9.08
C GLU A 153 -20.32 -7.57 -10.00
N TRP A 154 -20.21 -7.89 -11.28
CA TRP A 154 -19.46 -7.08 -12.25
C TRP A 154 -19.95 -5.63 -12.41
N ASP A 155 -21.26 -5.42 -12.37
CA ASP A 155 -21.84 -4.08 -12.49
C ASP A 155 -21.52 -3.22 -11.26
N SER A 156 -21.58 -3.83 -10.07
CA SER A 156 -21.17 -3.18 -8.81
C SER A 156 -19.68 -2.86 -8.82
N ALA A 157 -18.84 -3.82 -9.24
CA ALA A 157 -17.39 -3.64 -9.34
C ALA A 157 -17.04 -2.47 -10.28
N ASP A 158 -17.63 -2.42 -11.47
CA ASP A 158 -17.40 -1.33 -12.44
C ASP A 158 -17.77 0.03 -11.85
N SER A 159 -18.94 0.14 -11.18
CA SER A 159 -19.40 1.38 -10.54
C SER A 159 -18.46 1.84 -9.42
N PHE A 160 -17.99 0.92 -8.61
CA PHE A 160 -17.03 1.24 -7.54
C PHE A 160 -15.66 1.65 -8.08
N TYR A 161 -15.14 0.98 -9.13
CA TYR A 161 -13.89 1.40 -9.77
C TYR A 161 -14.02 2.78 -10.42
N GLU A 162 -15.11 3.08 -11.08
CA GLU A 162 -15.37 4.41 -11.67
C GLU A 162 -15.36 5.49 -10.58
N THR A 163 -16.05 5.24 -9.47
CA THR A 163 -16.08 6.13 -8.30
C THR A 163 -14.69 6.32 -7.72
N ALA A 164 -13.96 5.22 -7.48
CA ALA A 164 -12.59 5.28 -6.96
C ALA A 164 -11.66 6.09 -7.87
N ALA A 165 -11.75 5.91 -9.19
CA ALA A 165 -10.94 6.66 -10.14
C ALA A 165 -11.24 8.16 -10.10
N GLY A 166 -12.52 8.55 -9.88
CA GLY A 166 -12.94 9.95 -9.74
C GLY A 166 -12.49 10.63 -8.46
N LEU A 167 -12.21 9.87 -7.40
CA LEU A 167 -11.83 10.38 -6.08
C LEU A 167 -10.30 10.56 -5.89
N THR A 168 -9.48 10.21 -6.89
CA THR A 168 -8.03 10.34 -6.77
C THR A 168 -7.42 11.12 -7.93
N THR A 169 -6.35 11.88 -7.64
CA THR A 169 -5.54 12.54 -8.68
C THR A 169 -4.50 11.58 -9.31
N ARG A 170 -4.36 10.36 -8.79
CA ARG A 170 -3.42 9.34 -9.27
C ARG A 170 -4.14 8.01 -9.53
N PRO A 171 -5.03 7.94 -10.53
CA PRO A 171 -5.92 6.80 -10.74
C PRO A 171 -5.26 5.59 -11.41
N ALA A 172 -3.97 5.64 -11.75
CA ALA A 172 -3.29 4.58 -12.51
C ALA A 172 -3.48 3.17 -11.90
N GLY A 173 -3.35 3.05 -10.57
CA GLY A 173 -3.57 1.79 -9.85
C GLY A 173 -5.02 1.33 -9.91
N VAL A 174 -5.99 2.25 -9.85
CA VAL A 174 -7.42 1.93 -9.97
C VAL A 174 -7.73 1.42 -11.36
N TYR A 175 -7.32 2.14 -12.41
CA TYR A 175 -7.50 1.68 -13.80
C TYR A 175 -6.83 0.33 -14.07
N ASN A 176 -5.64 0.08 -13.49
CA ASN A 176 -5.00 -1.23 -13.63
C ASN A 176 -5.82 -2.36 -12.97
N ASN A 177 -6.37 -2.14 -11.79
CA ASN A 177 -7.21 -3.14 -11.12
C ASN A 177 -8.52 -3.36 -11.88
N TRP A 178 -9.17 -2.29 -12.32
CA TRP A 178 -10.39 -2.38 -13.15
C TRP A 178 -10.13 -3.09 -14.48
N GLY A 179 -9.04 -2.76 -15.16
CA GLY A 179 -8.62 -3.47 -16.37
C GLY A 179 -8.36 -4.96 -16.12
N PHE A 180 -7.80 -5.30 -14.96
CA PHE A 180 -7.59 -6.70 -14.57
C PHE A 180 -8.92 -7.42 -14.30
N SER A 181 -9.90 -6.77 -13.67
CA SER A 181 -11.27 -7.25 -13.54
C SER A 181 -11.86 -7.58 -14.91
N ARG A 182 -11.80 -6.63 -15.85
CA ARG A 182 -12.26 -6.82 -17.23
C ARG A 182 -11.56 -7.98 -17.95
N LEU A 183 -10.25 -8.07 -17.79
CA LEU A 183 -9.43 -9.15 -18.37
C LEU A 183 -9.87 -10.53 -17.88
N THR A 184 -10.12 -10.69 -16.57
CA THR A 184 -10.47 -11.99 -15.96
C THR A 184 -11.85 -12.48 -16.36
N ARG A 185 -12.80 -11.58 -16.62
CA ARG A 185 -14.15 -11.90 -17.12
C ARG A 185 -14.25 -11.96 -18.64
N GLY A 186 -13.12 -11.83 -19.36
CA GLY A 186 -13.03 -12.01 -20.82
C GLY A 186 -13.35 -10.77 -21.64
N ASP A 187 -13.58 -9.62 -21.02
CA ASP A 187 -13.72 -8.32 -21.72
C ASP A 187 -12.32 -7.76 -22.02
N TYR A 188 -11.68 -8.35 -23.03
CA TYR A 188 -10.29 -8.00 -23.37
C TYR A 188 -10.15 -6.61 -23.98
N GLU A 189 -11.15 -6.14 -24.74
CA GLU A 189 -11.16 -4.82 -25.35
C GLU A 189 -11.29 -3.72 -24.28
N GLY A 190 -12.27 -3.84 -23.38
CA GLY A 190 -12.41 -2.92 -22.25
C GLY A 190 -11.20 -2.96 -21.28
N ALA A 191 -10.58 -4.13 -21.11
CA ALA A 191 -9.34 -4.25 -20.35
C ALA A 191 -8.18 -3.49 -21.00
N GLU A 192 -8.01 -3.59 -22.33
CA GLU A 192 -6.97 -2.87 -23.08
C GLU A 192 -7.10 -1.35 -22.90
N GLU A 193 -8.32 -0.80 -23.01
CA GLU A 193 -8.58 0.63 -22.80
C GLU A 193 -8.18 1.09 -21.39
N LEU A 194 -8.57 0.35 -20.36
CA LEU A 194 -8.27 0.69 -18.98
C LEU A 194 -6.76 0.58 -18.67
N PHE A 195 -6.05 -0.40 -19.21
CA PHE A 195 -4.60 -0.48 -19.07
C PHE A 195 -3.88 0.66 -19.78
N LEU A 196 -4.38 1.11 -20.93
CA LEU A 196 -3.84 2.29 -21.60
C LEU A 196 -4.07 3.57 -20.78
N ASP A 197 -5.24 3.72 -20.14
CA ASP A 197 -5.49 4.82 -19.22
C ASP A 197 -4.60 4.75 -17.97
N ALA A 198 -4.34 3.56 -17.43
CA ALA A 198 -3.37 3.37 -16.35
C ALA A 198 -1.97 3.86 -16.76
N ILE A 199 -1.48 3.45 -17.94
CA ILE A 199 -0.16 3.83 -18.46
C ILE A 199 -0.08 5.32 -18.79
N LYS A 200 -1.17 5.93 -19.24
CA LYS A 200 -1.26 7.38 -19.49
C LYS A 200 -1.09 8.19 -18.19
N ASN A 201 -1.63 7.69 -17.08
CA ASN A 201 -1.54 8.32 -15.78
C ASN A 201 -0.24 7.98 -15.02
N ASP A 202 0.36 6.82 -15.28
CA ASP A 202 1.67 6.41 -14.77
C ASP A 202 2.43 5.60 -15.82
N ARG A 203 3.39 6.25 -16.47
CA ARG A 203 4.19 5.65 -17.55
C ARG A 203 5.16 4.58 -17.07
N ASP A 204 5.45 4.53 -15.79
CA ASP A 204 6.40 3.60 -15.18
C ASP A 204 5.70 2.39 -14.54
N LEU A 205 4.36 2.35 -14.55
CA LEU A 205 3.56 1.24 -14.03
C LEU A 205 3.70 -0.01 -14.91
N PHE A 206 4.79 -0.76 -14.71
CA PHE A 206 5.08 -1.97 -15.49
C PHE A 206 3.96 -3.01 -15.44
N THR A 207 3.26 -3.13 -14.31
CA THR A 207 2.13 -4.07 -14.18
C THR A 207 1.04 -3.77 -15.21
N ALA A 208 0.70 -2.51 -15.43
CA ALA A 208 -0.30 -2.15 -16.45
C ALA A 208 0.18 -2.46 -17.88
N LYS A 209 1.47 -2.22 -18.18
CA LYS A 209 2.07 -2.60 -19.48
C LYS A 209 2.01 -4.11 -19.71
N ASN A 210 2.33 -4.89 -18.68
CA ASN A 210 2.29 -6.36 -18.74
C ASN A 210 0.85 -6.88 -18.91
N ASN A 211 -0.10 -6.32 -18.17
CA ASN A 211 -1.50 -6.68 -18.28
C ASN A 211 -2.10 -6.29 -19.66
N LEU A 212 -1.68 -5.15 -20.21
CA LEU A 212 -2.05 -4.72 -21.57
C LEU A 212 -1.64 -5.77 -22.61
N VAL A 213 -0.40 -6.26 -22.57
CA VAL A 213 0.04 -7.28 -23.55
C VAL A 213 -0.62 -8.63 -23.28
N MET A 214 -1.03 -8.93 -22.08
CA MET A 214 -1.85 -10.12 -21.78
C MET A 214 -3.23 -10.01 -22.41
N ALA A 215 -3.91 -8.85 -22.29
CA ALA A 215 -5.21 -8.60 -22.90
C ALA A 215 -5.16 -8.70 -24.44
N ARG A 216 -4.13 -8.09 -25.04
CA ARG A 216 -3.89 -8.19 -26.49
C ARG A 216 -3.60 -9.62 -26.94
N GLY A 217 -2.72 -10.32 -26.24
CA GLY A 217 -2.39 -11.70 -26.52
C GLY A 217 -3.59 -12.65 -26.39
N ALA A 218 -4.52 -12.41 -25.45
CA ALA A 218 -5.76 -13.14 -25.33
C ALA A 218 -6.66 -12.99 -26.60
N GLN A 219 -6.56 -11.86 -27.29
CA GLN A 219 -7.20 -11.57 -28.57
C GLN A 219 -6.36 -12.05 -29.78
N ARG A 220 -5.28 -12.80 -29.57
CA ARG A 220 -4.31 -13.21 -30.61
C ARG A 220 -3.61 -12.03 -31.30
N ASN A 221 -3.59 -10.86 -30.68
CA ASN A 221 -2.81 -9.72 -31.14
C ASN A 221 -1.44 -9.75 -30.42
N TYR A 222 -0.43 -10.23 -31.12
CA TYR A 222 0.91 -10.46 -30.55
C TYR A 222 1.89 -9.32 -30.87
N ASP A 223 1.41 -8.21 -31.42
CA ASP A 223 2.21 -7.02 -31.65
C ASP A 223 2.38 -6.22 -30.35
N LEU A 224 3.61 -5.79 -30.07
CA LEU A 224 3.85 -4.89 -28.95
C LEU A 224 3.10 -3.56 -29.12
N PRO A 225 2.42 -3.08 -28.08
CA PRO A 225 1.75 -1.78 -28.14
C PRO A 225 2.78 -0.63 -28.25
N VAL A 226 2.35 0.47 -28.86
CA VAL A 226 3.16 1.69 -28.97
C VAL A 226 3.03 2.49 -27.66
N ILE A 227 3.79 2.11 -26.66
CA ILE A 227 3.82 2.73 -25.33
C ILE A 227 5.27 2.99 -24.90
N PRO A 228 5.52 3.93 -23.96
CA PRO A 228 6.85 4.12 -23.39
C PRO A 228 7.34 2.85 -22.71
N MET A 229 8.52 2.34 -23.09
CA MET A 229 9.15 1.19 -22.46
C MET A 229 10.66 1.21 -22.64
N SER A 230 11.39 0.75 -21.61
CA SER A 230 12.81 0.50 -21.68
C SER A 230 13.11 -0.78 -22.50
N GLN A 231 14.36 -1.00 -22.84
CA GLN A 231 14.79 -2.22 -23.53
C GLN A 231 14.54 -3.49 -22.68
N VAL A 232 14.73 -3.38 -21.37
CA VAL A 232 14.44 -4.48 -20.43
C VAL A 232 12.95 -4.78 -20.39
N GLU A 233 12.10 -3.73 -20.23
CA GLU A 233 10.64 -3.90 -20.26
C GLU A 233 10.17 -4.50 -21.59
N ARG A 234 10.72 -4.03 -22.73
CA ARG A 234 10.41 -4.58 -24.04
C ARG A 234 10.65 -6.09 -24.10
N ALA A 235 11.81 -6.54 -23.61
CA ALA A 235 12.12 -7.97 -23.56
C ALA A 235 11.16 -8.76 -22.66
N GLN A 236 10.81 -8.20 -21.49
CA GLN A 236 9.84 -8.81 -20.56
C GLN A 236 8.44 -8.90 -21.16
N LEU A 237 7.98 -7.86 -21.85
CA LEU A 237 6.68 -7.84 -22.53
C LEU A 237 6.63 -8.82 -23.70
N LEU A 238 7.69 -8.94 -24.50
CA LEU A 238 7.84 -9.97 -25.54
C LEU A 238 7.76 -11.38 -24.95
N HIS A 239 8.40 -11.62 -23.80
CA HIS A 239 8.30 -12.90 -23.10
C HIS A 239 6.86 -13.20 -22.65
N THR A 240 6.14 -12.21 -22.11
CA THR A 240 4.73 -12.37 -21.73
C THR A 240 3.85 -12.69 -22.94
N LEU A 241 4.01 -11.95 -24.06
CA LEU A 241 3.31 -12.26 -25.31
C LEU A 241 3.62 -13.64 -25.83
N ALA A 242 4.89 -14.07 -25.75
CA ALA A 242 5.28 -15.42 -26.16
C ALA A 242 4.56 -16.51 -25.38
N LEU A 243 4.50 -16.37 -24.04
CA LEU A 243 3.78 -17.30 -23.19
C LEU A 243 2.28 -17.32 -23.50
N THR A 244 1.69 -16.15 -23.79
CA THR A 244 0.27 -16.04 -24.18
C THR A 244 0.04 -16.71 -25.52
N ALA A 245 0.91 -16.51 -26.54
CA ALA A 245 0.81 -17.17 -27.83
C ALA A 245 0.92 -18.71 -27.71
N ILE A 246 1.85 -19.21 -26.89
CA ILE A 246 1.99 -20.64 -26.64
C ILE A 246 0.73 -21.20 -25.99
N LYS A 247 0.15 -20.49 -25.01
CA LYS A 247 -1.11 -20.87 -24.34
C LYS A 247 -2.28 -20.93 -25.33
N GLN A 248 -2.27 -20.05 -26.35
CA GLN A 248 -3.26 -20.03 -27.44
C GLN A 248 -2.97 -21.06 -28.55
N ASN A 249 -1.97 -21.94 -28.37
CA ASN A 249 -1.48 -22.92 -29.32
C ASN A 249 -0.81 -22.31 -30.59
N ASP A 250 -0.44 -21.02 -30.55
CA ASP A 250 0.32 -20.35 -31.61
C ASP A 250 1.83 -20.53 -31.39
N VAL A 251 2.26 -21.79 -31.31
CA VAL A 251 3.61 -22.21 -30.87
C VAL A 251 4.73 -21.57 -31.71
N THR A 252 4.53 -21.45 -33.04
CA THR A 252 5.53 -20.87 -33.94
C THR A 252 5.74 -19.39 -33.65
N ILE A 253 4.66 -18.64 -33.38
CA ILE A 253 4.71 -17.23 -33.01
C ILE A 253 5.38 -17.10 -31.63
N GLY A 254 4.97 -17.90 -30.66
CA GLY A 254 5.56 -17.90 -29.33
C GLY A 254 7.06 -18.16 -29.32
N ARG A 255 7.53 -19.11 -30.16
CA ARG A 255 8.96 -19.37 -30.35
C ARG A 255 9.70 -18.17 -30.93
N GLY A 256 9.11 -17.49 -31.92
CA GLY A 256 9.68 -16.27 -32.52
C GLY A 256 9.83 -15.16 -31.49
N LEU A 257 8.76 -14.91 -30.69
CA LEU A 257 8.74 -13.91 -29.63
C LEU A 257 9.74 -14.21 -28.50
N LEU A 258 9.94 -15.51 -28.14
CA LEU A 258 10.96 -15.88 -27.15
C LEU A 258 12.38 -15.54 -27.64
N ARG A 259 12.69 -15.80 -28.91
CA ARG A 259 13.98 -15.44 -29.50
C ARG A 259 14.16 -13.91 -29.52
N GLU A 260 13.15 -13.17 -29.98
CA GLU A 260 13.18 -11.69 -29.96
C GLU A 260 13.37 -11.17 -28.53
N ALA A 261 12.71 -11.74 -27.52
CA ALA A 261 12.90 -11.36 -26.12
C ALA A 261 14.34 -11.54 -25.64
N ILE A 262 14.99 -12.68 -26.01
CA ILE A 262 16.38 -12.96 -25.68
C ILE A 262 17.32 -11.96 -26.37
N ASP A 263 17.11 -11.70 -27.65
CA ASP A 263 17.94 -10.80 -28.46
C ASP A 263 17.75 -9.33 -28.04
N THR A 264 16.56 -8.96 -27.55
CA THR A 264 16.25 -7.60 -27.11
C THR A 264 16.83 -7.28 -25.75
N HIS A 265 16.98 -8.24 -24.85
CA HIS A 265 17.43 -7.96 -23.49
C HIS A 265 18.92 -7.59 -23.47
N PRO A 266 19.34 -6.49 -22.78
CA PRO A 266 20.74 -6.02 -22.78
C PRO A 266 21.72 -6.98 -22.10
N GLN A 267 21.21 -7.95 -21.37
CA GLN A 267 21.95 -9.01 -20.67
C GLN A 267 21.31 -10.36 -20.96
N HIS A 268 21.87 -11.45 -20.42
CA HIS A 268 21.24 -12.76 -20.54
C HIS A 268 19.86 -12.81 -19.90
N PHE A 269 18.84 -13.19 -20.68
CA PHE A 269 17.45 -13.30 -20.20
C PHE A 269 17.08 -14.74 -19.92
N GLU A 270 17.47 -15.25 -18.75
CA GLU A 270 17.32 -16.66 -18.37
C GLU A 270 15.86 -17.14 -18.43
N ALA A 271 14.87 -16.31 -18.07
CA ALA A 271 13.46 -16.71 -18.09
C ALA A 271 13.01 -17.05 -19.52
N ALA A 272 13.29 -16.20 -20.51
CA ALA A 272 12.95 -16.45 -21.90
C ALA A 272 13.76 -17.64 -22.48
N ALA A 273 15.05 -17.75 -22.14
CA ALA A 273 15.89 -18.86 -22.57
C ALA A 273 15.40 -20.21 -22.05
N ARG A 274 14.97 -20.29 -20.79
CA ARG A 274 14.34 -21.50 -20.23
C ARG A 274 13.03 -21.86 -20.92
N SER A 275 12.17 -20.85 -21.15
CA SER A 275 10.89 -21.07 -21.85
C SER A 275 11.11 -21.59 -23.27
N LEU A 276 12.14 -21.08 -23.99
CA LEU A 276 12.48 -21.52 -25.33
C LEU A 276 12.99 -22.98 -25.34
N ARG A 277 13.92 -23.34 -24.43
CA ARG A 277 14.42 -24.72 -24.30
C ARG A 277 13.27 -25.69 -23.99
N ALA A 278 12.44 -25.36 -23.01
CA ALA A 278 11.29 -26.20 -22.65
C ALA A 278 10.32 -26.41 -23.83
N LEU A 279 10.12 -25.40 -24.68
CA LEU A 279 9.30 -25.51 -25.88
C LEU A 279 9.95 -26.40 -26.96
N GLU A 280 11.26 -26.32 -27.16
CA GLU A 280 12.02 -27.12 -28.14
C GLU A 280 12.10 -28.57 -27.72
N ASP A 281 12.31 -28.89 -26.44
CA ASP A 281 12.33 -30.25 -25.90
C ASP A 281 10.95 -30.93 -26.02
N ASN A 282 9.85 -30.22 -25.85
CA ASN A 282 8.50 -30.80 -26.00
C ASN A 282 8.07 -31.03 -27.46
N VAL A 283 8.73 -30.39 -28.43
CA VAL A 283 8.42 -30.55 -29.88
C VAL A 283 9.22 -31.73 -30.47
N THR A 284 10.30 -32.16 -29.79
CA THR A 284 11.17 -33.25 -30.24
C THR A 284 10.78 -34.62 -29.69
N ASN A 285 9.82 -34.72 -28.77
CA ASN A 285 9.20 -35.92 -28.26
C ASN A 285 7.79 -36.11 -28.81
#